data_c9316b005eceb4c3640418dcd38f3b39
#
_entry.id   c9316b005eceb4c3640418dcd38f3b39
#
_cell.length_a   1.000
_cell.length_b   1.000
_cell.length_c   1.000
_cell.angle_alpha   90.00
_cell.angle_beta   90.00
_cell.angle_gamma   90.00
#
_symmetry.space_group_name_H-M   'P 1'
#
loop_
_entity.id
_entity.type
_entity.pdbx_description
1 polymer ?
#
loop_
_entity_poly.entity_id
_entity_poly.type
_entity_poly.pdbx_seq_one_letter_code
_entity_poly.pdbx_strand_id
1 'polypeptide(L)'
;PCITLCPAKVDIPGYVALVGMGRYQDAVKLIRKDNPFPTACALICEHPCEARCRRNMIDSSVNIRGLKRFAVDHARADQVEVPKCAEATGKKIAIIGAGPSGLTAAYFLQLMGHQTVVFEEKEQPGGMLRYGIPSYRFPRERLQEDIDAILSTGVDLSLIHISEPTRR
;
A
#
# COMPACT_ATOMS: atom_id res chain seq x y z
N PRO A 1 8.47 19.99 -2.61
CA PRO A 1 7.35 19.96 -3.56
C PRO A 1 6.82 18.57 -3.81
N CYS A 2 7.69 17.53 -4.06
CA CYS A 2 7.24 16.18 -4.37
C CYS A 2 6.46 15.52 -3.22
N ILE A 3 6.93 15.61 -1.97
CA ILE A 3 6.21 15.11 -0.79
C ILE A 3 4.85 15.82 -0.64
N THR A 4 4.82 17.13 -0.83
CA THR A 4 3.59 17.93 -0.69
C THR A 4 2.51 17.54 -1.69
N LEU A 5 2.92 17.16 -2.90
CA LEU A 5 2.01 16.74 -3.97
C LEU A 5 1.61 15.27 -3.90
N CYS A 6 2.34 14.47 -3.14
CA CYS A 6 1.97 13.09 -2.89
C CYS A 6 0.76 13.05 -1.94
N PRO A 7 -0.40 12.48 -2.35
CA PRO A 7 -1.56 12.38 -1.45
C PRO A 7 -1.26 11.64 -0.14
N ALA A 8 -0.40 10.62 -0.21
CA ALA A 8 0.04 9.84 0.96
C ALA A 8 1.24 10.45 1.70
N LYS A 9 1.76 11.62 1.27
CA LYS A 9 2.90 12.32 1.90
C LYS A 9 4.17 11.48 2.04
N VAL A 10 4.36 10.48 1.20
CA VAL A 10 5.53 9.59 1.22
C VAL A 10 6.83 10.39 1.12
N ASP A 11 7.82 10.02 1.93
CA ASP A 11 9.16 10.60 1.87
C ASP A 11 9.90 10.19 0.58
N ILE A 12 9.61 10.95 -0.49
CA ILE A 12 10.16 10.69 -1.83
C ILE A 12 11.68 10.86 -1.87
N PRO A 13 12.28 11.95 -1.36
CA PRO A 13 13.73 12.09 -1.36
C PRO A 13 14.43 10.95 -0.61
N GLY A 14 13.87 10.53 0.53
CA GLY A 14 14.44 9.46 1.33
C GLY A 14 14.49 8.13 0.58
N TYR A 15 13.38 7.65 0.00
CA TYR A 15 13.42 6.38 -0.71
C TYR A 15 14.23 6.45 -2.02
N VAL A 16 14.23 7.58 -2.72
CA VAL A 16 15.07 7.78 -3.91
C VAL A 16 16.55 7.67 -3.57
N ALA A 17 16.98 8.27 -2.46
CA ALA A 17 18.36 8.13 -1.96
C ALA A 17 18.69 6.67 -1.61
N LEU A 18 17.79 5.97 -0.92
CA LEU A 18 17.97 4.56 -0.57
C LEU A 18 18.07 3.66 -1.82
N VAL A 19 17.29 3.92 -2.86
CA VAL A 19 17.41 3.22 -4.14
C VAL A 19 18.78 3.47 -4.78
N GLY A 20 19.24 4.71 -4.76
CA GLY A 20 20.58 5.07 -5.28
C GLY A 20 21.74 4.39 -4.53
N MET A 21 21.51 4.01 -3.26
CA MET A 21 22.48 3.26 -2.42
C MET A 21 22.35 1.74 -2.56
N GLY A 22 21.40 1.22 -3.39
CA GLY A 22 21.13 -0.21 -3.51
C GLY A 22 20.35 -0.80 -2.31
N ARG A 23 19.81 0.05 -1.41
CA ARG A 23 19.07 -0.35 -0.20
C ARG A 23 17.57 -0.48 -0.46
N TYR A 24 17.19 -1.41 -1.34
CA TYR A 24 15.81 -1.51 -1.85
C TYR A 24 14.80 -1.91 -0.76
N GLN A 25 15.17 -2.81 0.16
CA GLN A 25 14.30 -3.20 1.27
C GLN A 25 13.99 -2.01 2.19
N ASP A 26 15.01 -1.19 2.49
CA ASP A 26 14.83 0.01 3.32
C ASP A 26 13.98 1.06 2.59
N ALA A 27 14.14 1.17 1.27
CA ALA A 27 13.29 2.04 0.46
C ALA A 27 11.81 1.61 0.54
N VAL A 28 11.51 0.32 0.44
CA VAL A 28 10.13 -0.21 0.58
C VAL A 28 9.61 -0.01 2.01
N LYS A 29 10.42 -0.24 3.04
CA LYS A 29 10.06 0.05 4.44
C LYS A 29 9.69 1.52 4.63
N LEU A 30 10.49 2.43 4.08
CA LEU A 30 10.25 3.87 4.17
C LEU A 30 8.95 4.27 3.46
N ILE A 31 8.69 3.74 2.28
CA ILE A 31 7.43 3.98 1.55
C ILE A 31 6.23 3.47 2.36
N ARG A 32 6.34 2.27 2.96
CA ARG A 32 5.25 1.63 3.71
C ARG A 32 4.88 2.38 4.99
N LYS A 33 5.78 3.18 5.54
CA LYS A 33 5.50 4.04 6.69
C LYS A 33 4.27 4.93 6.47
N ASP A 34 4.11 5.45 5.24
CA ASP A 34 3.03 6.38 4.89
C ASP A 34 2.02 5.75 3.90
N ASN A 35 2.39 4.64 3.26
CA ASN A 35 1.57 3.98 2.24
C ASN A 35 1.77 2.47 2.26
N PRO A 36 0.80 1.70 2.77
CA PRO A 36 0.90 0.24 2.87
C PRO A 36 0.78 -0.50 1.53
N PHE A 37 0.51 0.23 0.42
CA PHE A 37 0.44 -0.29 -0.93
C PHE A 37 1.60 0.21 -1.82
N PRO A 38 2.87 -0.06 -1.48
CA PRO A 38 4.01 0.40 -2.27
C PRO A 38 3.99 -0.14 -3.70
N THR A 39 3.62 -1.40 -3.89
CA THR A 39 3.57 -2.07 -5.20
C THR A 39 2.46 -1.52 -6.08
N ALA A 40 1.25 -1.35 -5.54
CA ALA A 40 0.16 -0.71 -6.27
C ALA A 40 0.55 0.70 -6.75
N CYS A 41 1.07 1.53 -5.86
CA CYS A 41 1.51 2.88 -6.22
C CYS A 41 2.69 2.90 -7.19
N ALA A 42 3.56 1.90 -7.17
CA ALA A 42 4.65 1.79 -8.15
C ALA A 42 4.15 1.52 -9.58
N LEU A 43 3.05 0.77 -9.70
CA LEU A 43 2.53 0.32 -11.00
C LEU A 43 1.46 1.25 -11.59
N ILE A 44 0.59 1.83 -10.75
CA ILE A 44 -0.63 2.52 -11.23
C ILE A 44 -0.75 3.99 -10.80
N CYS A 45 0.17 4.53 -9.99
CA CYS A 45 0.11 5.93 -9.56
C CYS A 45 0.26 6.89 -10.75
N GLU A 46 -0.55 7.95 -10.80
CA GLU A 46 -0.47 9.04 -11.79
C GLU A 46 0.71 10.00 -11.54
N HIS A 47 1.51 9.76 -10.53
CA HIS A 47 2.77 10.44 -10.17
C HIS A 47 2.76 11.99 -10.28
N PRO A 48 1.80 12.70 -9.64
CA PRO A 48 1.74 14.17 -9.71
C PRO A 48 3.00 14.85 -9.17
N CYS A 49 3.78 14.14 -8.36
CA CYS A 49 5.06 14.59 -7.83
C CYS A 49 6.11 14.88 -8.93
N GLU A 50 6.07 14.18 -10.05
CA GLU A 50 6.98 14.38 -11.19
C GLU A 50 6.63 15.66 -11.96
N ALA A 51 5.35 15.96 -12.12
CA ALA A 51 4.89 17.16 -12.84
C ALA A 51 5.41 18.47 -12.23
N ARG A 52 5.63 18.50 -10.90
CA ARG A 52 6.18 19.65 -10.18
C ARG A 52 7.54 19.39 -9.58
N CYS A 53 8.29 18.45 -10.13
CA CYS A 53 9.68 18.25 -9.75
C CYS A 53 10.50 19.50 -10.07
N ARG A 54 11.27 19.99 -9.09
CA ARG A 54 12.14 21.17 -9.31
C ARG A 54 13.19 20.93 -10.39
N ARG A 55 13.56 19.68 -10.63
CA ARG A 55 14.50 19.36 -11.68
C ARG A 55 13.99 19.74 -13.08
N ASN A 56 12.66 19.81 -13.29
CA ASN A 56 12.07 20.34 -14.51
C ASN A 56 12.50 21.77 -14.87
N MET A 57 13.06 22.53 -13.90
CA MET A 57 13.61 23.88 -14.15
C MET A 57 14.99 23.84 -14.81
N ILE A 58 15.66 22.68 -14.83
CA ILE A 58 17.01 22.50 -15.32
C ILE A 58 17.00 21.64 -16.59
N ASP A 59 16.37 20.46 -16.50
CA ASP A 59 16.30 19.47 -17.58
C ASP A 59 14.97 18.71 -17.59
N SER A 60 14.87 17.58 -16.87
CA SER A 60 13.68 16.75 -16.78
C SER A 60 13.44 16.28 -15.34
N SER A 61 12.20 15.91 -15.04
CA SER A 61 11.86 15.39 -13.70
C SER A 61 12.66 14.14 -13.36
N VAL A 62 12.92 13.95 -12.06
CA VAL A 62 13.35 12.64 -11.57
C VAL A 62 12.25 11.63 -11.86
N ASN A 63 12.59 10.46 -12.40
CA ASN A 63 11.64 9.36 -12.63
C ASN A 63 11.25 8.69 -11.30
N ILE A 64 10.46 9.41 -10.50
CA ILE A 64 10.10 9.07 -9.11
C ILE A 64 9.35 7.75 -9.04
N ARG A 65 8.33 7.58 -9.91
CA ARG A 65 7.55 6.34 -9.98
C ARG A 65 8.39 5.17 -10.48
N GLY A 66 9.23 5.39 -11.48
CA GLY A 66 10.15 4.37 -12.01
C GLY A 66 11.13 3.88 -10.94
N LEU A 67 11.69 4.77 -10.12
CA LEU A 67 12.56 4.39 -8.99
C LEU A 67 11.79 3.64 -7.90
N LYS A 68 10.54 4.02 -7.63
CA LYS A 68 9.66 3.26 -6.71
C LYS A 68 9.42 1.86 -7.25
N ARG A 69 9.11 1.73 -8.55
CA ARG A 69 8.92 0.43 -9.20
C ARG A 69 10.18 -0.42 -9.13
N PHE A 70 11.32 0.16 -9.40
CA PHE A 70 12.61 -0.52 -9.28
C PHE A 70 12.82 -1.07 -7.86
N ALA A 71 12.50 -0.29 -6.83
CA ALA A 71 12.61 -0.74 -5.43
C ALA A 71 11.71 -1.96 -5.14
N VAL A 72 10.43 -1.91 -5.51
CA VAL A 72 9.49 -3.03 -5.25
C VAL A 72 9.72 -4.25 -6.14
N ASP A 73 10.40 -4.09 -7.27
CA ASP A 73 10.78 -5.22 -8.13
C ASP A 73 12.04 -5.94 -7.59
N HIS A 74 12.91 -5.23 -6.84
CA HIS A 74 14.13 -5.79 -6.21
C HIS A 74 13.95 -6.16 -4.74
N ALA A 75 12.92 -5.66 -4.08
CA ALA A 75 12.56 -5.98 -2.71
C ALA A 75 11.03 -6.11 -2.63
N ARG A 76 10.52 -7.31 -2.90
CA ARG A 76 9.08 -7.59 -2.92
C ARG A 76 8.44 -7.24 -1.59
N ALA A 77 7.26 -6.66 -1.64
CA ALA A 77 6.59 -6.11 -0.47
C ALA A 77 6.28 -7.17 0.61
N ASP A 78 5.97 -8.39 0.20
CA ASP A 78 5.72 -9.55 1.08
C ASP A 78 6.98 -10.07 1.79
N GLN A 79 8.17 -9.77 1.25
CA GLN A 79 9.46 -10.18 1.80
C GLN A 79 10.11 -9.13 2.70
N VAL A 80 9.54 -7.94 2.75
CA VAL A 80 10.04 -6.82 3.55
C VAL A 80 9.34 -6.80 4.90
N GLU A 81 10.12 -6.86 5.99
CA GLU A 81 9.60 -6.81 7.35
C GLU A 81 8.64 -5.64 7.56
N VAL A 82 7.49 -5.92 8.16
CA VAL A 82 6.51 -4.91 8.53
C VAL A 82 6.84 -4.30 9.89
N PRO A 83 6.41 -3.04 10.16
CA PRO A 83 6.62 -2.43 11.47
C PRO A 83 5.97 -3.23 12.60
N LYS A 84 6.60 -3.24 13.77
CA LYS A 84 6.01 -3.83 14.97
C LYS A 84 4.80 -3.01 15.42
N CYS A 85 3.74 -3.71 15.84
CA CYS A 85 2.57 -3.06 16.42
C CYS A 85 2.90 -2.52 17.83
N ALA A 86 2.23 -1.43 18.20
CA ALA A 86 2.25 -0.91 19.55
C ALA A 86 1.59 -1.89 20.54
N GLU A 87 1.70 -1.62 21.84
CA GLU A 87 1.05 -2.40 22.87
C GLU A 87 -0.47 -2.47 22.66
N ALA A 88 -1.05 -3.63 22.98
CA ALA A 88 -2.47 -3.87 22.77
C ALA A 88 -3.33 -2.91 23.59
N THR A 89 -4.22 -2.18 22.93
CA THR A 89 -5.13 -1.22 23.57
C THR A 89 -6.40 -1.88 24.13
N GLY A 90 -6.63 -3.16 23.86
CA GLY A 90 -7.84 -3.89 24.19
C GLY A 90 -9.08 -3.51 23.35
N LYS A 91 -8.95 -2.60 22.41
CA LYS A 91 -10.05 -2.17 21.53
C LYS A 91 -10.12 -3.05 20.29
N LYS A 92 -11.34 -3.45 19.90
CA LYS A 92 -11.64 -4.17 18.67
C LYS A 92 -12.33 -3.24 17.68
N ILE A 93 -11.87 -3.21 16.44
CA ILE A 93 -12.38 -2.34 15.39
C ILE A 93 -12.78 -3.19 14.18
N ALA A 94 -14.05 -3.05 13.79
CA ALA A 94 -14.59 -3.66 12.59
C ALA A 94 -14.49 -2.67 11.42
N ILE A 95 -14.00 -3.15 10.27
CA ILE A 95 -13.85 -2.37 9.05
C ILE A 95 -14.64 -3.07 7.95
N ILE A 96 -15.48 -2.32 7.25
CA ILE A 96 -16.32 -2.86 6.17
C ILE A 96 -15.64 -2.57 4.83
N GLY A 97 -15.32 -3.65 4.09
CA GLY A 97 -14.69 -3.62 2.79
C GLY A 97 -13.16 -3.75 2.83
N ALA A 98 -12.63 -4.76 2.11
CA ALA A 98 -11.20 -5.01 1.95
C ALA A 98 -10.63 -4.35 0.66
N GLY A 99 -11.15 -3.18 0.30
CA GLY A 99 -10.54 -2.32 -0.71
C GLY A 99 -9.31 -1.59 -0.15
N PRO A 100 -8.59 -0.81 -0.99
CA PRO A 100 -7.37 -0.11 -0.55
C PRO A 100 -7.60 0.80 0.66
N SER A 101 -8.75 1.45 0.76
CA SER A 101 -9.09 2.31 1.90
C SER A 101 -9.24 1.52 3.20
N GLY A 102 -10.05 0.43 3.18
CA GLY A 102 -10.28 -0.39 4.38
C GLY A 102 -9.02 -1.10 4.84
N LEU A 103 -8.26 -1.69 3.93
CA LEU A 103 -6.98 -2.34 4.25
C LEU A 103 -5.94 -1.34 4.77
N THR A 104 -5.89 -0.10 4.24
CA THR A 104 -5.01 0.95 4.77
C THR A 104 -5.42 1.34 6.19
N ALA A 105 -6.72 1.52 6.45
CA ALA A 105 -7.23 1.82 7.80
C ALA A 105 -6.90 0.68 8.76
N ALA A 106 -7.13 -0.57 8.36
CA ALA A 106 -6.78 -1.76 9.15
C ALA A 106 -5.30 -1.79 9.51
N TYR A 107 -4.43 -1.56 8.53
CA TYR A 107 -2.99 -1.55 8.73
C TYR A 107 -2.56 -0.54 9.81
N PHE A 108 -2.95 0.72 9.68
CA PHE A 108 -2.54 1.74 10.64
C PHE A 108 -3.16 1.54 12.02
N LEU A 109 -4.43 1.13 12.09
CA LEU A 109 -5.10 0.86 13.37
C LEU A 109 -4.47 -0.35 14.07
N GLN A 110 -4.09 -1.38 13.32
CA GLN A 110 -3.36 -2.54 13.86
C GLN A 110 -1.99 -2.11 14.41
N LEU A 111 -1.24 -1.28 13.67
CA LEU A 111 0.04 -0.75 14.16
C LEU A 111 -0.10 0.11 15.42
N MET A 112 -1.25 0.76 15.63
CA MET A 112 -1.58 1.49 16.85
C MET A 112 -1.96 0.58 18.04
N GLY A 113 -1.93 -0.74 17.87
CA GLY A 113 -2.23 -1.72 18.91
C GLY A 113 -3.72 -2.06 19.05
N HIS A 114 -4.56 -1.67 18.09
CA HIS A 114 -5.97 -2.08 18.06
C HIS A 114 -6.11 -3.44 17.36
N GLN A 115 -6.99 -4.30 17.84
CA GLN A 115 -7.36 -5.52 17.12
C GLN A 115 -8.33 -5.15 16.01
N THR A 116 -7.93 -5.39 14.74
CA THR A 116 -8.75 -5.03 13.57
C THR A 116 -9.28 -6.26 12.86
N VAL A 117 -10.55 -6.22 12.47
CA VAL A 117 -11.20 -7.22 11.64
C VAL A 117 -11.79 -6.54 10.43
N VAL A 118 -11.41 -6.97 9.24
CA VAL A 118 -11.94 -6.46 7.96
C VAL A 118 -12.96 -7.45 7.42
N PHE A 119 -14.17 -6.97 7.14
CA PHE A 119 -15.25 -7.76 6.54
C PHE A 119 -15.36 -7.42 5.05
N GLU A 120 -15.27 -8.44 4.20
CA GLU A 120 -15.33 -8.28 2.74
C GLU A 120 -16.42 -9.17 2.14
N GLU A 121 -17.27 -8.59 1.31
CA GLU A 121 -18.37 -9.31 0.63
C GLU A 121 -17.90 -10.12 -0.59
N LYS A 122 -16.78 -9.73 -1.21
CA LYS A 122 -16.21 -10.42 -2.37
C LYS A 122 -15.39 -11.62 -1.95
N GLU A 123 -15.22 -12.56 -2.87
CA GLU A 123 -14.42 -13.77 -2.66
C GLU A 123 -12.94 -13.48 -2.35
N GLN A 124 -12.44 -12.31 -2.78
CA GLN A 124 -11.04 -11.93 -2.61
C GLN A 124 -10.91 -10.45 -2.23
N PRO A 125 -9.94 -10.12 -1.35
CA PRO A 125 -9.65 -8.73 -0.99
C PRO A 125 -8.99 -7.96 -2.13
N GLY A 126 -9.04 -6.65 -2.06
CA GLY A 126 -8.38 -5.73 -3.00
C GLY A 126 -9.30 -4.72 -3.65
N GLY A 127 -10.63 -4.89 -3.53
CA GLY A 127 -11.60 -3.93 -4.04
C GLY A 127 -11.34 -3.52 -5.49
N MET A 128 -11.40 -2.22 -5.80
CA MET A 128 -11.19 -1.70 -7.15
C MET A 128 -9.80 -2.01 -7.74
N LEU A 129 -8.78 -2.22 -6.91
CA LEU A 129 -7.45 -2.64 -7.40
C LEU A 129 -7.51 -4.03 -8.04
N ARG A 130 -8.38 -4.91 -7.53
CA ARG A 130 -8.56 -6.28 -8.05
C ARG A 130 -9.63 -6.37 -9.13
N TYR A 131 -10.77 -5.75 -8.91
CA TYR A 131 -11.95 -5.92 -9.75
C TYR A 131 -12.11 -4.86 -10.84
N GLY A 132 -11.54 -3.67 -10.65
CA GLY A 132 -11.64 -2.56 -11.59
C GLY A 132 -10.44 -2.39 -12.51
N ILE A 133 -9.22 -2.71 -12.04
CA ILE A 133 -8.00 -2.54 -12.85
C ILE A 133 -7.69 -3.82 -13.60
N PRO A 134 -7.46 -3.78 -14.92
CA PRO A 134 -7.10 -4.96 -15.70
C PRO A 134 -5.80 -5.61 -15.22
N SER A 135 -5.73 -6.95 -15.23
CA SER A 135 -4.58 -7.72 -14.73
C SER A 135 -3.29 -7.48 -15.51
N TYR A 136 -3.37 -7.13 -16.78
CA TYR A 136 -2.19 -6.78 -17.58
C TYR A 136 -1.56 -5.45 -17.13
N ARG A 137 -2.33 -4.55 -16.50
CA ARG A 137 -1.83 -3.28 -15.95
C ARG A 137 -1.36 -3.43 -14.50
N PHE A 138 -2.09 -4.22 -13.71
CA PHE A 138 -1.75 -4.52 -12.34
C PHE A 138 -1.95 -6.02 -12.06
N PRO A 139 -0.88 -6.83 -12.17
CA PRO A 139 -0.93 -8.28 -11.93
C PRO A 139 -1.46 -8.61 -10.54
N ARG A 140 -2.29 -9.64 -10.45
CA ARG A 140 -2.96 -10.02 -9.19
C ARG A 140 -1.98 -10.48 -8.11
N GLU A 141 -0.90 -11.14 -8.53
CA GLU A 141 0.19 -11.57 -7.65
C GLU A 141 0.87 -10.37 -6.99
N ARG A 142 1.06 -9.29 -7.74
CA ARG A 142 1.68 -8.06 -7.24
C ARG A 142 0.78 -7.31 -6.26
N LEU A 143 -0.55 -7.37 -6.46
CA LEU A 143 -1.52 -6.86 -5.49
C LEU A 143 -1.49 -7.70 -4.21
N GLN A 144 -1.40 -9.02 -4.37
CA GLN A 144 -1.41 -9.94 -3.23
C GLN A 144 -0.21 -9.71 -2.30
N GLU A 145 0.98 -9.38 -2.84
CA GLU A 145 2.15 -9.01 -2.03
C GLU A 145 1.88 -7.86 -1.06
N ASP A 146 1.20 -6.81 -1.51
CA ASP A 146 0.84 -5.68 -0.64
C ASP A 146 -0.19 -6.11 0.42
N ILE A 147 -1.17 -6.93 0.03
CA ILE A 147 -2.22 -7.44 0.94
C ILE A 147 -1.62 -8.37 1.99
N ASP A 148 -0.76 -9.31 1.60
CA ASP A 148 -0.11 -10.25 2.51
C ASP A 148 0.76 -9.51 3.55
N ALA A 149 1.45 -8.46 3.11
CA ALA A 149 2.21 -7.60 4.02
C ALA A 149 1.31 -6.86 5.03
N ILE A 150 0.11 -6.43 4.63
CA ILE A 150 -0.87 -5.83 5.54
C ILE A 150 -1.39 -6.87 6.53
N LEU A 151 -1.80 -8.05 6.05
CA LEU A 151 -2.33 -9.12 6.90
C LEU A 151 -1.27 -9.66 7.88
N SER A 152 0.01 -9.64 7.49
CA SER A 152 1.11 -10.08 8.37
C SER A 152 1.28 -9.21 9.62
N THR A 153 0.67 -8.03 9.69
CA THR A 153 0.61 -7.20 10.92
C THR A 153 -0.34 -7.75 11.98
N GLY A 154 -1.15 -8.75 11.65
CA GLY A 154 -2.17 -9.33 12.53
C GLY A 154 -3.58 -8.82 12.27
N VAL A 155 -3.82 -8.16 11.13
CA VAL A 155 -5.18 -7.81 10.66
C VAL A 155 -5.95 -9.08 10.34
N ASP A 156 -7.10 -9.28 10.95
CA ASP A 156 -8.02 -10.37 10.62
C ASP A 156 -8.86 -10.00 9.39
N LEU A 157 -8.94 -10.93 8.43
CA LEU A 157 -9.79 -10.80 7.24
C LEU A 157 -10.91 -11.82 7.27
N SER A 158 -12.14 -11.35 7.29
CA SER A 158 -13.35 -12.19 7.21
C SER A 158 -14.01 -11.99 5.86
N LEU A 159 -14.02 -13.03 5.02
CA LEU A 159 -14.75 -13.06 3.76
C LEU A 159 -16.20 -13.46 4.06
N ILE A 160 -17.10 -12.49 4.01
CA ILE A 160 -18.52 -12.72 4.27
C ILE A 160 -19.20 -13.02 2.93
N HIS A 161 -19.43 -14.29 2.65
CA HIS A 161 -20.34 -14.66 1.59
C HIS A 161 -21.77 -14.41 2.08
N ILE A 162 -22.30 -13.22 1.80
CA ILE A 162 -23.74 -12.97 1.98
C ILE A 162 -24.44 -13.73 0.86
N SER A 163 -24.74 -15.01 1.11
CA SER A 163 -25.67 -15.75 0.31
C SER A 163 -27.07 -15.18 0.62
N GLU A 164 -27.61 -14.45 -0.34
CA GLU A 164 -28.95 -13.87 -0.44
C GLU A 164 -29.31 -12.68 0.46
N PRO A 165 -29.66 -11.52 -0.15
CA PRO A 165 -30.55 -10.59 0.52
C PRO A 165 -31.92 -11.25 0.62
N THR A 166 -32.36 -11.58 1.83
CA THR A 166 -33.75 -11.86 2.10
C THR A 166 -34.58 -10.63 1.71
N ARG A 167 -35.09 -10.60 0.47
CA ARG A 167 -36.18 -9.71 0.11
C ARG A 167 -37.38 -10.12 0.92
N ARG A 168 -37.76 -9.31 1.87
CA ARG A 168 -39.14 -9.20 2.35
C ARG A 168 -39.81 -8.03 1.64
#